data_afb43da15f04a2d6969f951dd5b3fd91
#
_entry.id   afb43da15f04a2d6969f951dd5b3fd91
#
_cell.length_a   1.000
_cell.length_b   1.000
_cell.length_c   1.000
_cell.angle_alpha   90.00
_cell.angle_beta   90.00
_cell.angle_gamma   90.00
#
_symmetry.space_group_name_H-M   'P 1'
#
loop_
_entity.id
_entity.type
_entity.pdbx_description
1 polymer ?
#
loop_
_entity_poly.entity_id
_entity_poly.type
_entity_poly.pdbx_seq_one_letter_code
_entity_poly.pdbx_strand_id
1 'polypeptide(L)'
;TWKDVKINLIDTPGHADFGGEVERVLKMADAVLLVVDAFEGPMPQTRFVLGKAIELGLKPIVVINKVDKENCTPDLVQEQVFDLMFNLDATEEQLDFPTVYGSAKNGWMAEDWQQPTTDVTYLLDVILDQVPEAPYVEGTPQLQITSLDYSKYTGRIAIGRLYRGDLHANKDYMLCTADGNKKVRAKELYVFSGLGKEKVDHVRSGDLCAITGMEGFEIGDTVADLEAPEAMERIAVDEPTMSLLFTINTSPFLGKDGDYLPSRHIRERLDAELQKNLALRVEATDSEDKWNVYGRGILHLSVLI
;
A
#
# COMPACT_ATOMS: atom_id res chain seq x y z
N THR A 1 10.74 7.41 14.07
CA THR A 1 12.17 7.04 14.14
C THR A 1 12.44 6.18 15.35
N TRP A 2 13.35 5.23 15.22
CA TRP A 2 13.87 4.41 16.30
C TRP A 2 15.40 4.39 16.23
N LYS A 3 16.10 4.70 17.32
CA LYS A 3 17.58 4.81 17.37
C LYS A 3 18.16 5.60 16.18
N ASP A 4 17.56 6.75 15.88
CA ASP A 4 17.90 7.67 14.77
C ASP A 4 17.67 7.13 13.35
N VAL A 5 17.09 5.93 13.21
CA VAL A 5 16.69 5.37 11.93
C VAL A 5 15.21 5.66 11.66
N LYS A 6 14.90 6.19 10.49
CA LYS A 6 13.52 6.38 10.02
C LYS A 6 12.98 5.04 9.49
N ILE A 7 11.88 4.57 10.07
CA ILE A 7 11.16 3.38 9.62
C ILE A 7 9.86 3.84 8.98
N ASN A 8 9.66 3.57 7.70
CA ASN A 8 8.40 3.78 7.01
C ASN A 8 7.59 2.47 7.08
N LEU A 9 6.40 2.53 7.66
CA LEU A 9 5.46 1.42 7.70
C LEU A 9 4.41 1.63 6.62
N ILE A 10 4.23 0.64 5.76
CA ILE A 10 3.23 0.64 4.70
C ILE A 10 2.24 -0.48 5.01
N ASP A 11 0.98 -0.11 5.26
CA ASP A 11 -0.08 -1.08 5.48
C ASP A 11 -0.56 -1.66 4.15
N THR A 12 -0.81 -2.98 4.13
CA THR A 12 -1.34 -3.67 2.96
C THR A 12 -2.78 -4.10 3.21
N PRO A 13 -3.69 -3.91 2.23
CA PRO A 13 -5.00 -4.53 2.34
C PRO A 13 -4.86 -6.06 2.35
N GLY A 14 -5.50 -6.72 3.33
CA GLY A 14 -5.37 -8.17 3.52
C GLY A 14 -6.23 -9.03 2.60
N HIS A 15 -7.13 -8.46 1.79
CA HIS A 15 -8.10 -9.20 1.00
C HIS A 15 -7.65 -9.38 -0.46
N ALA A 16 -7.92 -10.57 -1.03
CA ALA A 16 -7.54 -10.91 -2.41
C ALA A 16 -8.11 -9.96 -3.48
N ASP A 17 -9.26 -9.31 -3.22
CA ASP A 17 -9.86 -8.30 -4.10
C ASP A 17 -8.93 -7.09 -4.36
N PHE A 18 -7.93 -6.88 -3.50
CA PHE A 18 -6.95 -5.79 -3.58
C PHE A 18 -5.56 -6.25 -4.04
N GLY A 19 -5.47 -7.39 -4.74
CA GLY A 19 -4.21 -8.02 -5.12
C GLY A 19 -3.22 -7.10 -5.83
N GLY A 20 -3.69 -6.30 -6.77
CA GLY A 20 -2.82 -5.32 -7.45
C GLY A 20 -2.36 -4.16 -6.56
N GLU A 21 -3.12 -3.81 -5.50
CA GLU A 21 -2.68 -2.83 -4.52
C GLU A 21 -1.58 -3.42 -3.63
N VAL A 22 -1.75 -4.67 -3.22
CA VAL A 22 -0.74 -5.42 -2.46
C VAL A 22 0.58 -5.46 -3.21
N GLU A 23 0.57 -5.84 -4.50
CA GLU A 23 1.79 -5.92 -5.29
C GLU A 23 2.49 -4.55 -5.42
N ARG A 24 1.74 -3.48 -5.63
CA ARG A 24 2.28 -2.12 -5.70
C ARG A 24 2.92 -1.66 -4.40
N VAL A 25 2.27 -1.96 -3.27
CA VAL A 25 2.79 -1.64 -1.94
C VAL A 25 4.06 -2.43 -1.65
N LEU A 26 4.07 -3.73 -1.93
CA LEU A 26 5.22 -4.59 -1.71
C LEU A 26 6.46 -4.16 -2.54
N LYS A 27 6.26 -3.64 -3.75
CA LYS A 27 7.38 -3.09 -4.55
C LYS A 27 8.07 -1.89 -3.89
N MET A 28 7.40 -1.17 -2.99
CA MET A 28 8.01 -0.05 -2.26
C MET A 28 8.75 -0.49 -0.99
N ALA A 29 8.59 -1.74 -0.55
CA ALA A 29 9.11 -2.23 0.72
C ALA A 29 10.52 -2.82 0.58
N ASP A 30 11.28 -2.82 1.67
CA ASP A 30 12.57 -3.50 1.80
C ASP A 30 12.44 -4.85 2.54
N ALA A 31 11.40 -4.99 3.35
CA ALA A 31 11.05 -6.22 4.07
C ALA A 31 9.53 -6.27 4.33
N VAL A 32 9.04 -7.40 4.82
CA VAL A 32 7.63 -7.57 5.16
C VAL A 32 7.47 -8.05 6.60
N LEU A 33 6.57 -7.40 7.35
CA LEU A 33 6.10 -7.90 8.65
C LEU A 33 4.88 -8.78 8.41
N LEU A 34 5.05 -10.09 8.58
CA LEU A 34 3.97 -11.06 8.47
C LEU A 34 3.28 -11.22 9.82
N VAL A 35 2.15 -10.57 10.01
CA VAL A 35 1.40 -10.63 11.27
C VAL A 35 0.38 -11.76 11.22
N VAL A 36 0.52 -12.74 12.11
CA VAL A 36 -0.33 -13.94 12.18
C VAL A 36 -0.98 -14.05 13.56
N ASP A 37 -2.25 -14.45 13.60
CA ASP A 37 -2.98 -14.68 14.85
C ASP A 37 -2.50 -16.01 15.49
N ALA A 38 -2.07 -15.98 16.75
CA ALA A 38 -1.57 -17.12 17.49
C ALA A 38 -2.58 -18.25 17.70
N PHE A 39 -3.87 -17.99 17.49
CA PHE A 39 -4.94 -18.97 17.60
C PHE A 39 -5.41 -19.50 16.24
N GLU A 40 -5.58 -18.60 15.24
CA GLU A 40 -6.12 -18.97 13.93
C GLU A 40 -5.05 -19.48 12.96
N GLY A 41 -3.79 -19.08 13.17
CA GLY A 41 -2.70 -19.38 12.24
C GLY A 41 -2.78 -18.61 10.91
N PRO A 42 -1.98 -19.00 9.91
CA PRO A 42 -1.98 -18.37 8.60
C PRO A 42 -3.29 -18.66 7.83
N MET A 43 -3.97 -17.59 7.42
CA MET A 43 -5.23 -17.61 6.68
C MET A 43 -4.99 -17.64 5.15
N PRO A 44 -5.99 -17.96 4.32
CA PRO A 44 -5.84 -17.94 2.85
C PRO A 44 -5.32 -16.61 2.30
N GLN A 45 -5.73 -15.47 2.88
CA GLN A 45 -5.22 -14.15 2.50
C GLN A 45 -3.73 -13.99 2.80
N THR A 46 -3.28 -14.55 3.93
CA THR A 46 -1.85 -14.60 4.30
C THR A 46 -1.03 -15.29 3.21
N ARG A 47 -1.51 -16.43 2.70
CA ARG A 47 -0.85 -17.15 1.62
C ARG A 47 -0.66 -16.31 0.36
N PHE A 48 -1.68 -15.56 -0.03
CA PHE A 48 -1.64 -14.72 -1.22
C PHE A 48 -0.61 -13.59 -1.08
N VAL A 49 -0.68 -12.80 0.01
CA VAL A 49 0.22 -11.67 0.24
C VAL A 49 1.66 -12.14 0.43
N LEU A 50 1.85 -13.21 1.20
CA LEU A 50 3.17 -13.80 1.45
C LEU A 50 3.79 -14.35 0.17
N GLY A 51 3.01 -15.02 -0.70
CA GLY A 51 3.50 -15.50 -2.00
C GLY A 51 4.04 -14.36 -2.86
N LYS A 52 3.34 -13.23 -2.91
CA LYS A 52 3.81 -12.04 -3.63
C LYS A 52 5.08 -11.43 -3.01
N ALA A 53 5.18 -11.41 -1.69
CA ALA A 53 6.38 -10.92 -0.99
C ALA A 53 7.60 -11.81 -1.28
N ILE A 54 7.43 -13.14 -1.28
CA ILE A 54 8.47 -14.13 -1.60
C ILE A 54 8.92 -13.99 -3.06
N GLU A 55 7.98 -13.89 -4.01
CA GLU A 55 8.27 -13.66 -5.44
C GLU A 55 9.12 -12.40 -5.67
N LEU A 56 8.88 -11.34 -4.88
CA LEU A 56 9.65 -10.09 -4.92
C LEU A 56 10.99 -10.15 -4.17
N GLY A 57 11.32 -11.29 -3.56
CA GLY A 57 12.56 -11.47 -2.81
C GLY A 57 12.60 -10.73 -1.46
N LEU A 58 11.47 -10.29 -0.94
CA LEU A 58 11.41 -9.59 0.35
C LEU A 58 11.70 -10.57 1.49
N LYS A 59 12.48 -10.09 2.48
CA LYS A 59 12.77 -10.86 3.70
C LYS A 59 11.59 -10.71 4.67
N PRO A 60 10.99 -11.83 5.14
CA PRO A 60 9.90 -11.78 6.11
C PRO A 60 10.44 -11.70 7.54
N ILE A 61 9.73 -10.91 8.37
CA ILE A 61 9.80 -10.96 9.83
C ILE A 61 8.42 -11.42 10.30
N VAL A 62 8.36 -12.54 11.00
CA VAL A 62 7.09 -13.12 11.45
C VAL A 62 6.72 -12.56 12.81
N VAL A 63 5.50 -12.03 12.92
CA VAL A 63 4.94 -11.51 14.17
C VAL A 63 3.73 -12.35 14.57
N ILE A 64 3.90 -13.23 15.54
CA ILE A 64 2.81 -14.04 16.08
C ILE A 64 2.09 -13.22 17.15
N ASN A 65 0.97 -12.66 16.76
CA ASN A 65 0.18 -11.72 17.55
C ASN A 65 -0.97 -12.42 18.29
N LYS A 66 -1.50 -11.76 19.33
CA LYS A 66 -2.62 -12.20 20.15
C LYS A 66 -2.30 -13.43 21.00
N VAL A 67 -1.06 -13.55 21.47
CA VAL A 67 -0.65 -14.62 22.40
C VAL A 67 -1.29 -14.48 23.78
N ASP A 68 -2.04 -13.40 24.03
CA ASP A 68 -2.87 -13.17 25.22
C ASP A 68 -4.23 -13.91 25.17
N LYS A 69 -4.60 -14.52 24.02
CA LYS A 69 -5.81 -15.32 23.91
C LYS A 69 -5.68 -16.66 24.64
N GLU A 70 -6.75 -17.07 25.28
CA GLU A 70 -6.86 -18.45 25.82
C GLU A 70 -6.76 -19.46 24.67
N ASN A 71 -6.07 -20.57 24.91
CA ASN A 71 -5.85 -21.66 23.95
C ASN A 71 -5.08 -21.26 22.67
N CYS A 72 -4.30 -20.17 22.69
CA CYS A 72 -3.37 -19.88 21.61
C CYS A 72 -2.27 -20.96 21.55
N THR A 73 -1.76 -21.21 20.34
CA THR A 73 -0.71 -22.19 20.07
C THR A 73 0.42 -21.57 19.24
N PRO A 74 1.20 -20.63 19.83
CA PRO A 74 2.19 -19.85 19.08
C PRO A 74 3.24 -20.70 18.38
N ASP A 75 3.74 -21.75 19.05
CA ASP A 75 4.77 -22.65 18.50
C ASP A 75 4.24 -23.42 17.28
N LEU A 76 3.00 -23.92 17.34
CA LEU A 76 2.33 -24.58 16.21
C LEU A 76 2.11 -23.61 15.05
N VAL A 77 1.73 -22.37 15.35
CA VAL A 77 1.54 -21.33 14.32
C VAL A 77 2.86 -20.99 13.63
N GLN A 78 3.97 -20.95 14.36
CA GLN A 78 5.29 -20.77 13.77
C GLN A 78 5.63 -21.90 12.78
N GLU A 79 5.40 -23.17 13.15
CA GLU A 79 5.57 -24.31 12.26
C GLU A 79 4.68 -24.22 11.01
N GLN A 80 3.41 -23.83 11.17
CA GLN A 80 2.50 -23.61 10.05
C GLN A 80 2.95 -22.51 9.10
N VAL A 81 3.55 -21.43 9.62
CA VAL A 81 4.12 -20.35 8.80
C VAL A 81 5.34 -20.85 8.03
N PHE A 82 6.21 -21.63 8.68
CA PHE A 82 7.37 -22.24 8.04
C PHE A 82 6.93 -23.18 6.89
N ASP A 83 5.98 -24.07 7.15
CA ASP A 83 5.41 -24.96 6.13
C ASP A 83 4.77 -24.18 4.98
N LEU A 84 4.08 -23.08 5.28
CA LEU A 84 3.50 -22.21 4.26
C LEU A 84 4.58 -21.58 3.38
N MET A 85 5.65 -21.06 3.95
CA MET A 85 6.76 -20.46 3.19
C MET A 85 7.49 -21.50 2.35
N PHE A 86 7.72 -22.69 2.90
CA PHE A 86 8.30 -23.82 2.17
C PHE A 86 7.45 -24.21 0.95
N ASN A 87 6.11 -24.26 1.10
CA ASN A 87 5.17 -24.56 0.02
C ASN A 87 5.00 -23.38 -1.00
N LEU A 88 5.56 -22.24 -0.71
CA LEU A 88 5.61 -21.06 -1.60
C LEU A 88 6.98 -20.92 -2.27
N ASP A 89 7.82 -21.96 -2.22
CA ASP A 89 9.17 -21.97 -2.78
C ASP A 89 10.09 -20.84 -2.26
N ALA A 90 9.93 -20.47 -0.97
CA ALA A 90 10.81 -19.50 -0.32
C ALA A 90 12.27 -19.98 -0.33
N THR A 91 13.20 -19.03 -0.51
CA THR A 91 14.64 -19.33 -0.47
C THR A 91 15.11 -19.69 0.94
N GLU A 92 16.27 -20.30 1.07
CA GLU A 92 16.88 -20.62 2.39
C GLU A 92 17.02 -19.36 3.26
N GLU A 93 17.38 -18.22 2.66
CA GLU A 93 17.51 -16.93 3.35
C GLU A 93 16.13 -16.41 3.85
N GLN A 94 15.06 -16.63 3.08
CA GLN A 94 13.71 -16.27 3.49
C GLN A 94 13.13 -17.24 4.53
N LEU A 95 13.54 -18.50 4.53
CA LEU A 95 13.16 -19.49 5.55
C LEU A 95 13.86 -19.28 6.89
N ASP A 96 15.02 -18.59 6.91
CA ASP A 96 15.70 -18.15 8.13
C ASP A 96 15.12 -16.81 8.63
N PHE A 97 13.82 -16.82 8.90
CA PHE A 97 13.10 -15.63 9.35
C PHE A 97 13.09 -15.48 10.87
N PRO A 98 13.27 -14.27 11.40
CA PRO A 98 13.07 -14.01 12.82
C PRO A 98 11.59 -14.05 13.17
N THR A 99 11.28 -14.60 14.35
CA THR A 99 9.92 -14.62 14.90
C THR A 99 9.85 -13.74 16.15
N VAL A 100 8.82 -12.91 16.19
CA VAL A 100 8.48 -12.04 17.32
C VAL A 100 7.09 -12.42 17.82
N TYR A 101 6.92 -12.52 19.12
CA TYR A 101 5.66 -12.87 19.75
C TYR A 101 5.09 -11.68 20.52
N GLY A 102 3.76 -11.55 20.58
CA GLY A 102 3.21 -10.53 21.43
C GLY A 102 1.71 -10.34 21.36
N SER A 103 1.27 -9.28 22.03
CA SER A 103 -0.10 -8.80 22.02
C SER A 103 -0.12 -7.32 21.64
N ALA A 104 -0.47 -7.02 20.40
CA ALA A 104 -0.63 -5.64 19.94
C ALA A 104 -1.71 -4.90 20.73
N LYS A 105 -2.75 -5.61 21.19
CA LYS A 105 -3.81 -5.05 22.05
C LYS A 105 -3.25 -4.57 23.40
N ASN A 106 -2.33 -5.33 23.97
CA ASN A 106 -1.71 -5.02 25.26
C ASN A 106 -0.42 -4.21 25.11
N GLY A 107 0.03 -3.95 23.86
CA GLY A 107 1.13 -3.05 23.55
C GLY A 107 2.52 -3.62 23.81
N TRP A 108 2.73 -4.93 23.73
CA TRP A 108 4.02 -5.54 23.97
C TRP A 108 4.42 -6.57 22.90
N MET A 109 5.74 -6.71 22.66
CA MET A 109 6.36 -7.69 21.79
C MET A 109 7.64 -8.23 22.43
N ALA A 110 7.90 -9.54 22.27
CA ALA A 110 9.03 -10.24 22.92
C ALA A 110 9.60 -11.34 21.99
N GLU A 111 10.78 -11.85 22.36
CA GLU A 111 11.40 -13.02 21.75
C GLU A 111 10.69 -14.33 22.15
N ASP A 112 10.21 -14.38 23.38
CA ASP A 112 9.53 -15.55 23.97
C ASP A 112 8.13 -15.14 24.42
N TRP A 113 7.10 -15.80 23.91
CA TRP A 113 5.71 -15.50 24.24
C TRP A 113 5.36 -15.78 25.71
N GLN A 114 6.15 -16.60 26.39
CA GLN A 114 6.00 -16.90 27.82
C GLN A 114 6.62 -15.81 28.73
N GLN A 115 7.40 -14.91 28.15
CA GLN A 115 8.10 -13.83 28.85
C GLN A 115 7.69 -12.45 28.30
N PRO A 116 6.45 -11.99 28.59
CA PRO A 116 5.95 -10.73 28.06
C PRO A 116 6.80 -9.55 28.52
N THR A 117 7.08 -8.64 27.59
CA THR A 117 7.71 -7.34 27.85
C THR A 117 6.66 -6.28 28.21
N THR A 118 7.08 -5.02 28.33
CA THR A 118 6.17 -3.90 28.66
C THR A 118 5.82 -3.04 27.45
N ASP A 119 6.51 -3.24 26.32
CA ASP A 119 6.37 -2.40 25.14
C ASP A 119 6.73 -3.16 23.84
N VAL A 120 6.77 -2.44 22.71
CA VAL A 120 7.05 -2.99 21.37
C VAL A 120 8.50 -2.82 20.92
N THR A 121 9.39 -2.40 21.81
CA THR A 121 10.78 -2.05 21.46
C THR A 121 11.54 -3.24 20.89
N TYR A 122 11.29 -4.45 21.38
CA TYR A 122 11.90 -5.66 20.84
C TYR A 122 11.63 -5.83 19.33
N LEU A 123 10.37 -5.62 18.89
CA LEU A 123 10.06 -5.66 17.45
C LEU A 123 10.82 -4.61 16.65
N LEU A 124 10.92 -3.38 17.19
CA LEU A 124 11.67 -2.31 16.51
C LEU A 124 13.16 -2.63 16.42
N ASP A 125 13.73 -3.27 17.43
CA ASP A 125 15.12 -3.70 17.42
C ASP A 125 15.36 -4.83 16.40
N VAL A 126 14.45 -5.81 16.32
CA VAL A 126 14.48 -6.86 15.28
C VAL A 126 14.39 -6.27 13.88
N ILE A 127 13.55 -5.26 13.66
CA ILE A 127 13.46 -4.57 12.36
C ILE A 127 14.81 -3.94 12.01
N LEU A 128 15.45 -3.22 12.94
CA LEU A 128 16.74 -2.58 12.66
C LEU A 128 17.88 -3.58 12.42
N ASP A 129 17.82 -4.75 13.06
CA ASP A 129 18.83 -5.80 12.89
C ASP A 129 18.66 -6.55 11.56
N GLN A 130 17.44 -6.81 11.15
CA GLN A 130 17.11 -7.72 10.05
C GLN A 130 16.83 -7.03 8.72
N VAL A 131 16.39 -5.76 8.74
CA VAL A 131 16.07 -5.02 7.52
C VAL A 131 17.25 -4.13 7.13
N PRO A 132 17.82 -4.33 5.94
CA PRO A 132 18.92 -3.48 5.49
C PRO A 132 18.45 -2.03 5.31
N GLU A 133 19.34 -1.08 5.55
CA GLU A 133 19.09 0.32 5.21
C GLU A 133 18.85 0.47 3.71
N ALA A 134 17.84 1.26 3.34
CA ALA A 134 17.55 1.53 1.94
C ALA A 134 18.77 2.18 1.25
N PRO A 135 19.32 1.57 0.20
CA PRO A 135 20.55 2.06 -0.41
C PRO A 135 20.34 3.41 -1.09
N TYR A 136 21.31 4.33 -0.89
CA TYR A 136 21.38 5.49 -1.74
C TYR A 136 21.99 5.08 -3.10
N VAL A 137 21.22 5.24 -4.16
CA VAL A 137 21.65 4.95 -5.52
C VAL A 137 21.90 6.27 -6.24
N GLU A 138 23.17 6.56 -6.54
CA GLU A 138 23.57 7.77 -7.26
C GLU A 138 23.11 7.73 -8.73
N GLY A 139 22.73 8.86 -9.28
CA GLY A 139 22.35 9.01 -10.69
C GLY A 139 21.21 9.97 -10.94
N THR A 140 20.67 9.94 -12.15
CA THR A 140 19.48 10.71 -12.52
C THR A 140 18.25 10.22 -11.76
N PRO A 141 17.34 11.12 -11.35
CA PRO A 141 16.19 10.74 -10.55
C PRO A 141 15.27 9.77 -11.27
N GLN A 142 14.80 8.77 -10.53
CA GLN A 142 13.87 7.75 -11.02
C GLN A 142 12.91 7.33 -9.90
N LEU A 143 11.67 7.83 -9.97
CA LEU A 143 10.60 7.52 -9.04
C LEU A 143 9.46 6.83 -9.78
N GLN A 144 9.02 5.67 -9.28
CA GLN A 144 7.81 5.01 -9.78
C GLN A 144 6.59 5.41 -8.95
N ILE A 145 5.54 5.84 -9.63
CA ILE A 145 4.25 6.16 -9.00
C ILE A 145 3.52 4.85 -8.72
N THR A 146 3.30 4.56 -7.44
CA THR A 146 2.70 3.29 -6.97
C THR A 146 1.33 3.48 -6.35
N SER A 147 1.05 4.69 -5.85
CA SER A 147 -0.22 5.03 -5.22
C SER A 147 -0.62 6.46 -5.53
N LEU A 148 -1.90 6.74 -5.39
CA LEU A 148 -2.49 8.06 -5.59
C LEU A 148 -3.23 8.50 -4.34
N ASP A 149 -3.16 9.80 -4.06
CA ASP A 149 -4.01 10.45 -3.07
C ASP A 149 -4.65 11.69 -3.69
N TYR A 150 -5.62 12.26 -3.05
CA TYR A 150 -6.33 13.43 -3.53
C TYR A 150 -6.61 14.41 -2.39
N SER A 151 -6.33 15.66 -2.65
CA SER A 151 -6.69 16.76 -1.78
C SER A 151 -7.55 17.78 -2.55
N LYS A 152 -8.60 18.31 -1.91
CA LYS A 152 -9.43 19.36 -2.50
C LYS A 152 -8.64 20.66 -2.81
N TYR A 153 -7.48 20.83 -2.18
CA TYR A 153 -6.64 22.04 -2.32
C TYR A 153 -5.53 21.88 -3.36
N THR A 154 -4.93 20.70 -3.44
CA THR A 154 -3.75 20.44 -4.30
C THR A 154 -4.06 19.53 -5.48
N GLY A 155 -5.28 18.97 -5.56
CA GLY A 155 -5.65 18.00 -6.57
C GLY A 155 -5.05 16.63 -6.30
N ARG A 156 -4.75 15.88 -7.37
CA ARG A 156 -4.13 14.55 -7.31
C ARG A 156 -2.70 14.65 -6.79
N ILE A 157 -2.32 13.70 -5.97
CA ILE A 157 -1.02 13.57 -5.34
C ILE A 157 -0.42 12.25 -5.77
N ALA A 158 0.75 12.27 -6.39
CA ALA A 158 1.49 11.07 -6.76
C ALA A 158 2.31 10.60 -5.56
N ILE A 159 2.20 9.31 -5.22
CA ILE A 159 2.98 8.69 -4.14
C ILE A 159 3.81 7.57 -4.74
N GLY A 160 5.08 7.50 -4.35
CA GLY A 160 5.98 6.46 -4.82
C GLY A 160 7.29 6.40 -4.06
N ARG A 161 8.11 5.42 -4.44
CA ARG A 161 9.48 5.28 -3.95
C ARG A 161 10.45 5.89 -4.96
N LEU A 162 11.40 6.67 -4.47
CA LEU A 162 12.52 7.16 -5.27
C LEU A 162 13.62 6.09 -5.27
N TYR A 163 13.82 5.45 -6.42
CA TYR A 163 14.76 4.33 -6.56
C TYR A 163 16.19 4.80 -6.84
N ARG A 164 16.36 5.95 -7.48
CA ARG A 164 17.66 6.49 -7.85
C ARG A 164 17.65 8.01 -7.81
N GLY A 165 18.81 8.61 -7.50
CA GLY A 165 19.04 10.05 -7.52
C GLY A 165 18.29 10.84 -6.46
N ASP A 166 18.13 12.11 -6.73
CA ASP A 166 17.48 13.06 -5.84
C ASP A 166 16.35 13.83 -6.56
N LEU A 167 15.22 14.00 -5.90
CA LEU A 167 14.14 14.88 -6.34
C LEU A 167 14.17 16.20 -5.57
N HIS A 168 13.95 17.30 -6.27
CA HIS A 168 13.87 18.64 -5.69
C HIS A 168 12.51 19.27 -5.95
N ALA A 169 11.99 19.99 -4.96
CA ALA A 169 10.77 20.78 -5.11
C ALA A 169 10.97 21.94 -6.11
N ASN A 170 9.90 22.35 -6.74
CA ASN A 170 9.88 23.43 -7.75
C ASN A 170 10.74 23.18 -8.99
N LYS A 171 11.10 21.93 -9.28
CA LYS A 171 11.89 21.52 -10.44
C LYS A 171 11.03 20.81 -11.50
N ASP A 172 11.44 20.96 -12.77
CA ASP A 172 10.82 20.26 -13.88
C ASP A 172 11.43 18.88 -14.08
N TYR A 173 10.59 17.89 -14.38
CA TYR A 173 10.94 16.51 -14.62
C TYR A 173 10.22 15.97 -15.86
N MET A 174 10.65 14.81 -16.33
CA MET A 174 9.96 14.07 -17.36
C MET A 174 9.06 13.02 -16.71
N LEU A 175 7.79 13.02 -17.06
CA LEU A 175 6.85 11.96 -16.71
C LEU A 175 6.78 10.99 -17.87
N CYS A 176 7.28 9.77 -17.67
CA CYS A 176 7.22 8.68 -18.64
C CYS A 176 5.92 7.91 -18.45
N THR A 177 5.00 8.03 -19.41
CA THR A 177 3.67 7.38 -19.41
C THR A 177 3.57 6.32 -20.50
N ALA A 178 2.45 5.58 -20.55
CA ALA A 178 2.18 4.64 -21.64
C ALA A 178 2.10 5.32 -23.01
N ASP A 179 1.57 6.54 -23.03
CA ASP A 179 1.30 7.30 -24.26
C ASP A 179 2.50 8.13 -24.71
N GLY A 180 3.60 8.11 -23.96
CA GLY A 180 4.82 8.85 -24.23
C GLY A 180 5.26 9.73 -23.07
N ASN A 181 6.32 10.49 -23.30
CA ASN A 181 6.93 11.34 -22.30
C ASN A 181 6.33 12.75 -22.33
N LYS A 182 6.08 13.31 -21.15
CA LYS A 182 5.62 14.71 -21.00
C LYS A 182 6.34 15.42 -19.89
N LYS A 183 6.62 16.70 -20.10
CA LYS A 183 7.21 17.55 -19.09
C LYS A 183 6.20 17.88 -18.00
N VAL A 184 6.60 17.70 -16.73
CA VAL A 184 5.81 17.99 -15.54
C VAL A 184 6.65 18.79 -14.54
N ARG A 185 5.98 19.50 -13.62
CA ARG A 185 6.65 20.23 -12.55
C ARG A 185 6.26 19.66 -11.19
N ALA A 186 7.23 19.20 -10.42
CA ALA A 186 7.04 18.85 -9.03
C ALA A 186 6.99 20.16 -8.20
N LYS A 187 5.78 20.65 -7.88
CA LYS A 187 5.65 21.91 -7.13
C LYS A 187 6.10 21.75 -5.69
N GLU A 188 5.61 20.70 -5.02
CA GLU A 188 5.94 20.43 -3.64
C GLU A 188 6.23 18.95 -3.46
N LEU A 189 7.17 18.66 -2.57
CA LEU A 189 7.54 17.32 -2.13
C LEU A 189 7.18 17.15 -0.66
N TYR A 190 6.72 15.96 -0.33
CA TYR A 190 6.40 15.60 1.05
C TYR A 190 7.01 14.24 1.36
N VAL A 191 7.50 14.06 2.58
CA VAL A 191 7.87 12.78 3.17
C VAL A 191 6.85 12.40 4.24
N PHE A 192 6.75 11.11 4.53
CA PHE A 192 5.82 10.63 5.56
C PHE A 192 6.46 10.77 6.94
N SER A 193 5.68 11.30 7.90
CA SER A 193 6.08 11.50 9.28
C SER A 193 4.89 11.21 10.20
N GLY A 194 4.99 10.16 11.00
CA GLY A 194 3.86 9.64 11.76
C GLY A 194 2.68 9.29 10.84
N LEU A 195 1.49 9.78 11.16
CA LEU A 195 0.29 9.64 10.33
C LEU A 195 0.12 10.79 9.31
N GLY A 196 1.06 11.71 9.25
CA GLY A 196 1.00 12.90 8.41
C GLY A 196 2.07 12.93 7.32
N LYS A 197 2.14 14.08 6.66
CA LYS A 197 3.13 14.38 5.63
C LYS A 197 3.84 15.68 5.98
N GLU A 198 5.15 15.71 5.87
CA GLU A 198 5.99 16.89 6.07
C GLU A 198 6.51 17.38 4.73
N LYS A 199 6.40 18.68 4.50
CA LYS A 199 6.93 19.34 3.30
C LYS A 199 8.45 19.41 3.38
N VAL A 200 9.11 19.02 2.29
CA VAL A 200 10.57 19.04 2.17
C VAL A 200 11.00 19.67 0.84
N ASP A 201 12.23 20.18 0.80
CA ASP A 201 12.79 20.78 -0.42
C ASP A 201 13.41 19.74 -1.34
N HIS A 202 13.85 18.59 -0.79
CA HIS A 202 14.41 17.49 -1.57
C HIS A 202 14.14 16.14 -0.91
N VAL A 203 14.17 15.08 -1.74
CA VAL A 203 14.04 13.67 -1.33
C VAL A 203 15.14 12.88 -1.99
N ARG A 204 15.77 11.97 -1.26
CA ARG A 204 16.86 11.09 -1.72
C ARG A 204 16.34 9.70 -2.10
N SER A 205 17.10 9.01 -2.94
CA SER A 205 16.78 7.61 -3.28
C SER A 205 16.69 6.72 -2.03
N GLY A 206 15.80 5.74 -2.08
CA GLY A 206 15.45 4.89 -0.95
C GLY A 206 14.23 5.37 -0.16
N ASP A 207 13.89 6.67 -0.20
CA ASP A 207 12.77 7.20 0.57
C ASP A 207 11.44 7.17 -0.21
N LEU A 208 10.35 7.19 0.54
CA LEU A 208 8.99 7.33 0.05
C LEU A 208 8.60 8.80 0.03
N CYS A 209 8.04 9.26 -1.07
CA CYS A 209 7.57 10.64 -1.14
C CYS A 209 6.22 10.79 -1.84
N ALA A 210 5.59 11.92 -1.55
CA ALA A 210 4.40 12.39 -2.23
C ALA A 210 4.71 13.68 -3.00
N ILE A 211 4.25 13.76 -4.24
CA ILE A 211 4.50 14.87 -5.17
C ILE A 211 3.19 15.53 -5.52
N THR A 212 3.13 16.87 -5.43
CA THR A 212 1.97 17.67 -5.83
C THR A 212 2.29 18.58 -7.02
N GLY A 213 1.24 19.05 -7.69
CA GLY A 213 1.35 19.99 -8.80
C GLY A 213 1.68 19.39 -10.15
N MET A 214 1.76 18.08 -10.24
CA MET A 214 1.78 17.35 -11.52
C MET A 214 0.36 17.01 -11.96
N GLU A 215 0.16 16.87 -13.26
CA GLU A 215 -1.12 16.48 -13.84
C GLU A 215 -0.96 15.36 -14.86
N GLY A 216 -2.03 14.57 -15.01
CA GLY A 216 -2.13 13.52 -16.03
C GLY A 216 -1.13 12.39 -15.84
N PHE A 217 -0.84 12.02 -14.60
CA PHE A 217 -0.06 10.84 -14.24
C PHE A 217 -0.97 9.71 -13.77
N GLU A 218 -0.49 8.50 -13.94
CA GLU A 218 -1.17 7.27 -13.54
C GLU A 218 -0.23 6.38 -12.72
N ILE A 219 -0.79 5.38 -12.04
CA ILE A 219 0.02 4.37 -11.36
C ILE A 219 0.85 3.61 -12.39
N GLY A 220 2.13 3.36 -12.04
CA GLY A 220 3.11 2.72 -12.91
C GLY A 220 3.89 3.69 -13.78
N ASP A 221 3.49 4.97 -13.87
CA ASP A 221 4.29 5.98 -14.54
C ASP A 221 5.57 6.29 -13.76
N THR A 222 6.60 6.73 -14.48
CA THR A 222 7.89 7.07 -13.88
C THR A 222 8.15 8.57 -13.96
N VAL A 223 8.48 9.19 -12.82
CA VAL A 223 9.06 10.53 -12.79
C VAL A 223 10.57 10.39 -12.92
N ALA A 224 11.13 10.95 -14.00
CA ALA A 224 12.50 10.77 -14.39
C ALA A 224 13.19 12.13 -14.67
N ASP A 225 14.49 12.07 -14.95
CA ASP A 225 15.26 13.24 -15.37
C ASP A 225 14.69 13.88 -16.64
N LEU A 226 14.80 15.21 -16.72
CA LEU A 226 14.23 15.96 -17.83
C LEU A 226 14.99 15.74 -19.16
N GLU A 227 16.32 15.61 -19.09
CA GLU A 227 17.20 15.54 -20.26
C GLU A 227 17.49 14.08 -20.67
N ALA A 228 17.57 13.20 -19.66
CA ALA A 228 17.83 11.77 -19.87
C ALA A 228 16.75 10.92 -19.18
N PRO A 229 15.52 10.92 -19.68
CA PRO A 229 14.42 10.20 -19.05
C PRO A 229 14.57 8.68 -19.23
N GLU A 230 14.55 7.96 -18.11
CA GLU A 230 14.57 6.50 -18.08
C GLU A 230 13.29 6.00 -17.39
N ALA A 231 12.40 5.36 -18.15
CA ALA A 231 11.19 4.76 -17.62
C ALA A 231 11.52 3.46 -16.89
N MET A 232 10.85 3.22 -15.76
CA MET A 232 10.82 1.92 -15.09
C MET A 232 9.80 1.01 -15.77
N GLU A 233 9.93 -0.31 -15.54
CA GLU A 233 8.90 -1.26 -15.97
C GLU A 233 7.56 -0.89 -15.33
N ARG A 234 6.53 -0.77 -16.15
CA ARG A 234 5.22 -0.36 -15.67
C ARG A 234 4.60 -1.43 -14.79
N ILE A 235 3.97 -0.99 -13.72
CA ILE A 235 3.17 -1.85 -12.87
C ILE A 235 1.83 -2.09 -13.60
N ALA A 236 1.51 -3.36 -13.86
CA ALA A 236 0.22 -3.72 -14.40
C ALA A 236 -0.89 -3.40 -13.37
N VAL A 237 -1.95 -2.77 -13.83
CA VAL A 237 -3.17 -2.58 -13.04
C VAL A 237 -4.19 -3.58 -13.57
N ASP A 238 -4.59 -4.54 -12.72
CA ASP A 238 -5.59 -5.52 -13.13
C ASP A 238 -6.91 -4.85 -13.48
N GLU A 239 -7.55 -5.33 -14.52
CA GLU A 239 -8.88 -4.87 -14.92
C GLU A 239 -9.96 -5.29 -13.90
N PRO A 240 -11.03 -4.50 -13.76
CA PRO A 240 -12.15 -4.87 -12.91
C PRO A 240 -12.86 -6.12 -13.44
N THR A 241 -13.17 -7.06 -12.53
CA THR A 241 -13.78 -8.36 -12.88
C THR A 241 -15.29 -8.43 -12.60
N MET A 242 -15.84 -7.47 -11.86
CA MET A 242 -17.24 -7.42 -11.46
C MET A 242 -17.85 -6.05 -11.73
N SER A 243 -19.16 -6.02 -11.96
CA SER A 243 -19.92 -4.78 -12.08
C SER A 243 -21.17 -4.81 -11.22
N LEU A 244 -21.53 -3.65 -10.67
CA LEU A 244 -22.78 -3.40 -9.98
C LEU A 244 -23.48 -2.19 -10.61
N LEU A 245 -24.81 -2.24 -10.66
CA LEU A 245 -25.62 -1.10 -11.05
C LEU A 245 -25.94 -0.26 -9.81
N PHE A 246 -25.38 0.94 -9.74
CA PHE A 246 -25.71 1.94 -8.73
C PHE A 246 -26.90 2.76 -9.21
N THR A 247 -27.91 2.87 -8.37
CA THR A 247 -29.11 3.66 -8.66
C THR A 247 -29.52 4.47 -7.46
N ILE A 248 -30.26 5.54 -7.68
CA ILE A 248 -30.91 6.24 -6.58
C ILE A 248 -31.92 5.33 -5.90
N ASN A 249 -32.18 5.58 -4.62
CA ASN A 249 -33.22 4.88 -3.88
C ASN A 249 -34.59 5.37 -4.37
N THR A 250 -35.37 4.50 -4.99
CA THR A 250 -36.76 4.79 -5.46
C THR A 250 -37.81 4.18 -4.56
N SER A 251 -37.43 3.61 -3.41
CA SER A 251 -38.38 3.00 -2.47
C SER A 251 -39.23 4.05 -1.72
N PRO A 252 -40.37 3.65 -1.14
CA PRO A 252 -41.19 4.51 -0.28
C PRO A 252 -40.48 5.04 0.98
N PHE A 253 -39.28 4.52 1.26
CA PHE A 253 -38.42 4.91 2.38
C PHE A 253 -37.39 5.99 2.03
N LEU A 254 -37.41 6.48 0.79
CA LEU A 254 -36.53 7.58 0.36
C LEU A 254 -36.68 8.79 1.31
N GLY A 255 -35.55 9.24 1.86
CA GLY A 255 -35.49 10.38 2.79
C GLY A 255 -35.88 10.07 4.24
N LYS A 256 -36.13 8.80 4.58
CA LYS A 256 -36.35 8.37 5.98
C LYS A 256 -35.07 7.93 6.66
N ASP A 257 -34.13 7.39 5.89
CA ASP A 257 -32.79 6.97 6.32
C ASP A 257 -31.75 7.44 5.28
N GLY A 258 -30.63 8.01 5.75
CA GLY A 258 -29.51 8.49 4.94
C GLY A 258 -29.64 9.93 4.45
N ASP A 259 -28.51 10.64 4.40
CA ASP A 259 -28.44 12.07 4.10
C ASP A 259 -28.05 12.39 2.65
N TYR A 260 -27.42 11.43 1.92
CA TYR A 260 -26.78 11.65 0.61
C TYR A 260 -27.47 10.89 -0.54
N LEU A 261 -28.80 10.95 -0.59
CA LEU A 261 -29.64 10.17 -1.49
C LEU A 261 -29.83 10.70 -2.92
N PRO A 262 -29.68 12.03 -3.23
CA PRO A 262 -29.82 12.54 -4.58
C PRO A 262 -28.73 12.02 -5.54
N SER A 263 -29.07 11.85 -6.81
CA SER A 263 -28.15 11.42 -7.89
C SER A 263 -26.87 12.23 -7.95
N ARG A 264 -26.97 13.54 -7.68
CA ARG A 264 -25.80 14.42 -7.62
C ARG A 264 -24.77 13.97 -6.58
N HIS A 265 -25.17 13.62 -5.37
CA HIS A 265 -24.27 13.21 -4.31
C HIS A 265 -23.60 11.86 -4.62
N ILE A 266 -24.37 10.92 -5.21
CA ILE A 266 -23.83 9.63 -5.66
C ILE A 266 -22.75 9.86 -6.72
N ARG A 267 -23.05 10.74 -7.71
CA ARG A 267 -22.09 11.07 -8.76
C ARG A 267 -20.83 11.74 -8.19
N GLU A 268 -20.98 12.75 -7.34
CA GLU A 268 -19.85 13.41 -6.67
C GLU A 268 -18.98 12.42 -5.89
N ARG A 269 -19.60 11.43 -5.22
CA ARG A 269 -18.89 10.37 -4.50
C ARG A 269 -18.14 9.45 -5.45
N LEU A 270 -18.77 9.01 -6.55
CA LEU A 270 -18.14 8.17 -7.58
C LEU A 270 -16.99 8.92 -8.27
N ASP A 271 -17.19 10.18 -8.65
CA ASP A 271 -16.15 11.01 -9.27
C ASP A 271 -14.95 11.23 -8.33
N ALA A 272 -15.19 11.44 -7.03
CA ALA A 272 -14.14 11.56 -6.03
C ALA A 272 -13.36 10.26 -5.84
N GLU A 273 -14.03 9.11 -5.91
CA GLU A 273 -13.38 7.81 -5.79
C GLU A 273 -12.53 7.49 -7.02
N LEU A 274 -12.99 7.82 -8.22
CA LEU A 274 -12.21 7.65 -9.46
C LEU A 274 -10.89 8.43 -9.46
N GLN A 275 -10.77 9.50 -8.67
CA GLN A 275 -9.51 10.25 -8.53
C GLN A 275 -8.43 9.48 -7.73
N LYS A 276 -8.85 8.52 -6.89
CA LYS A 276 -7.98 7.77 -5.98
C LYS A 276 -7.81 6.32 -6.38
N ASN A 277 -8.85 5.73 -6.95
CA ASN A 277 -8.97 4.30 -7.16
C ASN A 277 -9.02 3.94 -8.65
N LEU A 278 -7.88 3.56 -9.21
CA LEU A 278 -7.77 3.17 -10.63
C LEU A 278 -8.37 1.79 -10.94
N ALA A 279 -8.62 0.97 -9.93
CA ALA A 279 -9.28 -0.31 -10.11
C ALA A 279 -10.81 -0.16 -10.21
N LEU A 280 -11.31 1.06 -10.03
CA LEU A 280 -12.72 1.41 -10.19
C LEU A 280 -12.94 2.01 -11.57
N ARG A 281 -13.97 1.55 -12.29
CA ARG A 281 -14.44 2.16 -13.52
C ARG A 281 -15.93 2.46 -13.40
N VAL A 282 -16.33 3.64 -13.80
CA VAL A 282 -17.73 4.08 -13.76
C VAL A 282 -18.17 4.47 -15.15
N GLU A 283 -19.25 3.86 -15.61
CA GLU A 283 -19.87 4.17 -16.89
C GLU A 283 -21.28 4.71 -16.66
N ALA A 284 -21.60 5.80 -17.33
CA ALA A 284 -22.96 6.31 -17.37
C ALA A 284 -23.86 5.32 -18.15
N THR A 285 -25.09 5.19 -17.71
CA THR A 285 -26.12 4.46 -18.46
C THR A 285 -26.99 5.44 -19.26
N ASP A 286 -27.99 4.92 -19.98
CA ASP A 286 -29.00 5.75 -20.66
C ASP A 286 -29.88 6.57 -19.71
N SER A 287 -29.73 6.40 -18.40
CA SER A 287 -30.44 7.12 -17.34
C SER A 287 -29.48 7.97 -16.52
N GLU A 288 -29.83 9.22 -16.24
CA GLU A 288 -29.04 10.14 -15.43
C GLU A 288 -28.91 9.73 -13.94
N ASP A 289 -29.74 8.79 -13.50
CA ASP A 289 -29.81 8.31 -12.11
C ASP A 289 -29.23 6.89 -11.92
N LYS A 290 -28.48 6.38 -12.93
CA LYS A 290 -27.93 5.03 -12.91
C LYS A 290 -26.50 5.02 -13.45
N TRP A 291 -25.62 4.26 -12.79
CA TRP A 291 -24.23 4.07 -13.19
C TRP A 291 -23.84 2.61 -13.12
N ASN A 292 -23.16 2.10 -14.15
CA ASN A 292 -22.45 0.84 -14.04
C ASN A 292 -21.11 1.09 -13.37
N VAL A 293 -20.90 0.49 -12.22
CA VAL A 293 -19.67 0.61 -11.43
C VAL A 293 -18.95 -0.73 -11.46
N TYR A 294 -17.74 -0.73 -12.00
CA TYR A 294 -16.91 -1.91 -12.15
C TYR A 294 -15.82 -1.90 -11.10
N GLY A 295 -15.56 -3.03 -10.47
CA GLY A 295 -14.54 -3.23 -9.45
C GLY A 295 -13.97 -4.64 -9.47
N ARG A 296 -12.97 -4.90 -8.66
CA ARG A 296 -12.27 -6.19 -8.63
C ARG A 296 -13.04 -7.31 -7.92
N GLY A 297 -13.92 -6.95 -6.99
CA GLY A 297 -14.66 -7.92 -6.20
C GLY A 297 -15.79 -7.27 -5.40
N ILE A 298 -16.56 -8.12 -4.71
CA ILE A 298 -17.72 -7.70 -3.93
C ILE A 298 -17.30 -6.74 -2.81
N LEU A 299 -16.22 -7.05 -2.09
CA LEU A 299 -15.75 -6.22 -0.99
C LEU A 299 -15.31 -4.85 -1.48
N HIS A 300 -14.59 -4.79 -2.61
CA HIS A 300 -14.15 -3.54 -3.23
C HIS A 300 -15.33 -2.62 -3.55
N LEU A 301 -16.43 -3.17 -4.09
CA LEU A 301 -17.64 -2.42 -4.42
C LEU A 301 -18.50 -2.11 -3.19
N SER A 302 -18.51 -2.97 -2.17
CA SER A 302 -19.31 -2.75 -0.95
C SER A 302 -18.74 -1.66 -0.04
N VAL A 303 -17.42 -1.46 -0.05
CA VAL A 303 -16.77 -0.34 0.68
C VAL A 303 -17.12 1.02 0.06
N LEU A 304 -17.52 1.04 -1.22
CA LEU A 304 -17.93 2.26 -1.92
C LEU A 304 -19.32 2.74 -1.51
N ILE A 305 -20.19 1.83 -1.10
CA ILE A 305 -21.57 2.08 -0.64
C ILE A 305 -21.59 2.63 0.78
#